data_3ce48835c4b10caad3be4f0473bfcd74
#
_entry.id   3ce48835c4b10caad3be4f0473bfcd74
#
_cell.length_a   1.000
_cell.length_b   1.000
_cell.length_c   1.000
_cell.angle_alpha   90.00
_cell.angle_beta   90.00
_cell.angle_gamma   90.00
#
_symmetry.space_group_name_H-M   'P 1'
#
loop_
_entity.id
_entity.type
_entity.pdbx_description
1 polymer ?
#
loop_
_entity_poly.entity_id
_entity_poly.type
_entity_poly.pdbx_seq_one_letter_code
_entity_poly.pdbx_strand_id
1 'polypeptide(L)'
;MQLTNRKVVVSNKVQTFAERIYLPAIAKGMIITASHLFKKSPTIMYPEQKRPIAPVYRGQHVLKRDENGAERCTSCGMCAVACPAEAITMTSGERKKGEENLYREEKYAATYEIDMLRCIFCGLCEEACPKEAIFLTDRLVDAQFERKDFIYGKDKLVEKVDKRIDVTKRQTQAVLDFKKIRGLKHNELFDANKLNKGHH
;
A
#
# COMPACT_ATOMS: atom_id res chain seq x y z
N MET A 1 8.73 -20.15 5.23
CA MET A 1 8.21 -20.45 3.87
C MET A 1 8.05 -21.95 3.76
N GLN A 2 6.85 -22.46 3.98
CA GLN A 2 6.61 -23.92 3.84
C GLN A 2 6.41 -24.22 2.36
N LEU A 3 7.35 -25.01 1.82
CA LEU A 3 7.20 -25.58 0.49
C LEU A 3 6.04 -26.58 0.54
N THR A 4 4.94 -26.24 -0.13
CA THR A 4 3.81 -27.16 -0.29
C THR A 4 4.27 -28.38 -1.09
N ASN A 5 4.54 -29.46 -0.39
CA ASN A 5 4.96 -30.73 -0.97
C ASN A 5 3.71 -31.42 -1.59
N ARG A 6 3.21 -30.88 -2.71
CA ARG A 6 2.15 -31.54 -3.48
C ARG A 6 2.73 -32.76 -4.16
N LYS A 7 2.60 -33.92 -3.52
CA LYS A 7 2.87 -35.19 -4.17
C LYS A 7 1.81 -35.43 -5.24
N VAL A 8 2.21 -35.36 -6.49
CA VAL A 8 1.36 -35.82 -7.60
C VAL A 8 1.55 -37.35 -7.68
N VAL A 9 0.51 -38.07 -7.31
CA VAL A 9 0.53 -39.53 -7.49
C VAL A 9 0.22 -39.82 -8.96
N VAL A 10 1.26 -40.20 -9.70
CA VAL A 10 1.11 -40.66 -11.08
C VAL A 10 0.67 -42.10 -11.01
N SER A 11 -0.54 -42.40 -11.48
CA SER A 11 -1.02 -43.80 -11.58
C SER A 11 -0.71 -44.35 -12.98
N ASN A 12 0.02 -45.45 -13.04
CA ASN A 12 0.24 -46.19 -14.29
C ASN A 12 -0.94 -47.12 -14.63
N LYS A 13 -2.15 -46.61 -14.43
CA LYS A 13 -3.39 -47.35 -14.72
C LYS A 13 -3.51 -47.59 -16.22
N VAL A 14 -3.78 -48.82 -16.62
CA VAL A 14 -4.06 -49.17 -18.04
C VAL A 14 -5.28 -48.39 -18.46
N GLN A 15 -5.13 -47.60 -19.51
CA GLN A 15 -6.25 -46.78 -20.06
C GLN A 15 -7.35 -47.67 -20.64
N THR A 16 -8.60 -47.35 -20.31
CA THR A 16 -9.77 -47.94 -20.92
C THR A 16 -9.89 -47.51 -22.38
N PHE A 17 -10.66 -48.27 -23.19
CA PHE A 17 -10.87 -47.90 -24.59
C PHE A 17 -11.45 -46.50 -24.78
N ALA A 18 -12.37 -46.06 -23.89
CA ALA A 18 -12.91 -44.74 -23.88
C ALA A 18 -11.89 -43.65 -23.57
N GLU A 19 -10.93 -43.94 -22.65
CA GLU A 19 -9.86 -43.00 -22.34
C GLU A 19 -8.84 -42.90 -23.48
N ARG A 20 -8.64 -43.98 -24.27
CA ARG A 20 -7.81 -44.00 -25.46
C ARG A 20 -8.31 -43.13 -26.61
N ILE A 21 -9.63 -43.01 -26.74
CA ILE A 21 -10.25 -42.15 -27.77
C ILE A 21 -10.18 -40.67 -27.44
N TYR A 22 -9.83 -40.30 -26.21
CA TYR A 22 -9.77 -38.91 -25.70
C TYR A 22 -11.08 -38.12 -25.75
N LEU A 23 -12.15 -38.64 -26.39
CA LEU A 23 -13.43 -37.95 -26.52
C LEU A 23 -14.05 -37.53 -25.17
N PRO A 24 -14.09 -38.41 -24.14
CA PRO A 24 -14.64 -38.02 -22.83
C PRO A 24 -13.82 -36.92 -22.16
N ALA A 25 -12.49 -36.92 -22.34
CA ALA A 25 -11.62 -35.89 -21.80
C ALA A 25 -11.85 -34.52 -22.48
N ILE A 26 -11.99 -34.52 -23.79
CA ILE A 26 -12.34 -33.34 -24.59
C ILE A 26 -13.71 -32.80 -24.18
N ALA A 27 -14.72 -33.64 -24.10
CA ALA A 27 -16.06 -33.25 -23.69
C ALA A 27 -16.06 -32.65 -22.27
N LYS A 28 -15.35 -33.24 -21.34
CA LYS A 28 -15.17 -32.69 -19.97
C LYS A 28 -14.48 -31.33 -19.99
N GLY A 29 -13.44 -31.15 -20.80
CA GLY A 29 -12.77 -29.86 -20.96
C GLY A 29 -13.71 -28.81 -21.54
N MET A 30 -14.51 -29.14 -22.57
CA MET A 30 -15.48 -28.24 -23.15
C MET A 30 -16.58 -27.85 -22.16
N ILE A 31 -17.08 -28.76 -21.33
CA ILE A 31 -18.07 -28.47 -20.29
C ILE A 31 -17.48 -27.50 -19.25
N ILE A 32 -16.22 -27.70 -18.85
CA ILE A 32 -15.54 -26.80 -17.90
C ILE A 32 -15.41 -25.39 -18.49
N THR A 33 -14.96 -25.26 -19.75
CA THR A 33 -14.84 -23.95 -20.40
C THR A 33 -16.22 -23.31 -20.63
N ALA A 34 -17.22 -24.04 -21.06
CA ALA A 34 -18.57 -23.54 -21.20
C ALA A 34 -19.16 -23.06 -19.87
N SER A 35 -18.86 -23.73 -18.77
CA SER A 35 -19.29 -23.28 -17.44
C SER A 35 -18.74 -21.91 -17.04
N HIS A 36 -17.59 -21.51 -17.59
CA HIS A 36 -17.00 -20.19 -17.33
C HIS A 36 -17.79 -19.06 -17.99
N LEU A 37 -18.56 -19.33 -19.05
CA LEU A 37 -19.43 -18.35 -19.70
C LEU A 37 -20.49 -17.80 -18.74
N PHE A 38 -20.97 -18.65 -17.82
CA PHE A 38 -22.03 -18.30 -16.86
C PHE A 38 -21.45 -17.74 -15.53
N LYS A 39 -20.13 -17.72 -15.35
CA LYS A 39 -19.50 -17.18 -14.16
C LYS A 39 -19.38 -15.66 -14.28
N LYS A 40 -19.61 -14.96 -13.15
CA LYS A 40 -19.37 -13.52 -13.07
C LYS A 40 -17.89 -13.23 -13.37
N SER A 41 -17.64 -12.29 -14.27
CA SER A 41 -16.28 -11.85 -14.60
C SER A 41 -15.55 -11.34 -13.35
N PRO A 42 -14.31 -11.79 -13.09
CA PRO A 42 -13.46 -11.28 -12.02
C PRO A 42 -12.77 -9.95 -12.38
N THR A 43 -12.90 -9.52 -13.64
CA THR A 43 -12.28 -8.28 -14.13
C THR A 43 -13.06 -7.05 -13.66
N ILE A 44 -12.34 -5.95 -13.46
CA ILE A 44 -12.90 -4.65 -13.06
C ILE A 44 -12.88 -3.75 -14.29
N MET A 45 -14.00 -3.08 -14.55
CA MET A 45 -14.10 -2.11 -15.64
C MET A 45 -13.45 -0.78 -15.23
N TYR A 46 -12.18 -0.63 -15.55
CA TYR A 46 -11.48 0.64 -15.39
C TYR A 46 -11.80 1.55 -16.60
N PRO A 47 -12.06 2.86 -16.43
CA PRO A 47 -11.93 3.68 -15.22
C PRO A 47 -13.20 3.78 -14.33
N GLU A 48 -14.35 3.24 -14.75
CA GLU A 48 -15.64 3.36 -14.04
C GLU A 48 -15.56 2.72 -12.66
N GLN A 49 -14.87 1.60 -12.57
CA GLN A 49 -14.61 0.90 -11.32
C GLN A 49 -13.13 0.87 -11.01
N LYS A 50 -12.72 1.51 -9.93
CA LYS A 50 -11.34 1.47 -9.44
C LYS A 50 -11.18 0.34 -8.44
N ARG A 51 -10.01 -0.30 -8.48
CA ARG A 51 -9.65 -1.32 -7.49
C ARG A 51 -9.48 -0.66 -6.12
N PRO A 52 -10.02 -1.23 -5.03
CA PRO A 52 -9.78 -0.73 -3.69
C PRO A 52 -8.29 -0.85 -3.35
N ILE A 53 -7.75 0.20 -2.76
CA ILE A 53 -6.37 0.22 -2.31
C ILE A 53 -6.28 -0.58 -1.01
N ALA A 54 -5.23 -1.40 -0.88
CA ALA A 54 -5.00 -2.19 0.33
C ALA A 54 -4.77 -1.28 1.54
N PRO A 55 -5.21 -1.67 2.76
CA PRO A 55 -5.04 -0.86 3.97
C PRO A 55 -3.58 -0.52 4.30
N VAL A 56 -2.67 -1.44 3.94
CA VAL A 56 -1.23 -1.31 4.15
C VAL A 56 -0.50 -0.80 2.90
N TYR A 57 -1.21 -0.11 2.01
CA TYR A 57 -0.62 0.42 0.80
C TYR A 57 0.40 1.53 1.12
N ARG A 58 1.57 1.44 0.51
CA ARG A 58 2.67 2.39 0.67
C ARG A 58 2.74 3.28 -0.57
N GLY A 59 1.94 4.35 -0.58
CA GLY A 59 1.91 5.32 -1.67
C GLY A 59 2.70 6.59 -1.33
N GLN A 60 2.24 7.72 -1.87
CA GLN A 60 2.90 9.01 -1.71
C GLN A 60 3.08 9.40 -0.24
N HIS A 61 4.26 9.90 0.10
CA HIS A 61 4.59 10.39 1.42
C HIS A 61 3.84 11.67 1.77
N VAL A 62 3.59 11.84 3.06
CA VAL A 62 3.04 13.07 3.62
C VAL A 62 3.75 13.42 4.92
N LEU A 63 4.07 14.69 5.12
CA LEU A 63 4.57 15.24 6.36
C LEU A 63 3.39 15.77 7.18
N LYS A 64 3.18 15.17 8.34
CA LYS A 64 2.07 15.47 9.25
C LYS A 64 2.27 16.76 10.03
N ARG A 65 1.14 17.39 10.32
CA ARG A 65 1.05 18.49 11.28
C ARG A 65 0.45 18.00 12.60
N ASP A 66 0.77 18.72 13.67
CA ASP A 66 0.15 18.52 14.97
C ASP A 66 -1.32 18.98 14.98
N GLU A 67 -2.02 18.73 16.08
CA GLU A 67 -3.39 19.18 16.31
C GLU A 67 -3.50 20.70 16.20
N ASN A 68 -2.47 21.43 16.60
CA ASN A 68 -2.38 22.89 16.52
C ASN A 68 -1.98 23.41 15.13
N GLY A 69 -1.74 22.53 14.16
CA GLY A 69 -1.32 22.91 12.82
C GLY A 69 0.19 23.05 12.61
N ALA A 70 1.00 22.88 13.65
CA ALA A 70 2.46 22.97 13.56
C ALA A 70 3.07 21.73 12.91
N GLU A 71 4.16 21.90 12.16
CA GLU A 71 4.89 20.77 11.55
C GLU A 71 5.57 19.93 12.63
N ARG A 72 5.44 18.60 12.54
CA ARG A 72 6.04 17.66 13.48
C ARG A 72 7.52 17.38 13.23
N CYS A 73 7.98 17.62 12.00
CA CYS A 73 9.34 17.28 11.58
C CYS A 73 10.40 18.18 12.25
N THR A 74 11.32 17.56 12.98
CA THR A 74 12.44 18.23 13.69
C THR A 74 13.77 18.14 12.96
N SER A 75 13.76 17.69 11.70
CA SER A 75 15.01 17.51 10.92
C SER A 75 16.07 16.65 11.62
N CYS A 76 15.65 15.56 12.27
CA CYS A 76 16.58 14.68 12.98
C CYS A 76 17.43 13.79 12.05
N GLY A 77 17.08 13.66 10.77
CA GLY A 77 17.83 12.89 9.77
C GLY A 77 17.58 11.39 9.78
N MET A 78 16.86 10.83 10.76
CA MET A 78 16.69 9.38 10.88
C MET A 78 16.02 8.73 9.66
N CYS A 79 15.05 9.40 9.05
CA CYS A 79 14.40 8.92 7.83
C CYS A 79 15.34 8.89 6.62
N ALA A 80 16.28 9.84 6.52
CA ALA A 80 17.28 9.87 5.46
C ALA A 80 18.30 8.75 5.64
N VAL A 81 18.76 8.50 6.87
CA VAL A 81 19.70 7.42 7.20
C VAL A 81 19.06 6.04 6.98
N ALA A 82 17.78 5.90 7.31
CA ALA A 82 17.04 4.64 7.12
C ALA A 82 16.65 4.36 5.64
N CYS A 83 16.82 5.34 4.76
CA CYS A 83 16.42 5.20 3.36
C CYS A 83 17.45 4.40 2.55
N PRO A 84 17.15 3.17 2.09
CA PRO A 84 18.10 2.35 1.33
C PRO A 84 18.40 2.91 -0.07
N ALA A 85 17.51 3.76 -0.59
CA ALA A 85 17.62 4.38 -1.91
C ALA A 85 18.21 5.80 -1.86
N GLU A 86 18.58 6.30 -0.67
CA GLU A 86 19.10 7.66 -0.46
C GLU A 86 18.23 8.74 -1.16
N ALA A 87 16.91 8.53 -1.10
CA ALA A 87 15.94 9.38 -1.81
C ALA A 87 15.54 10.64 -1.03
N ILE A 88 15.93 10.75 0.25
CA ILE A 88 15.51 11.83 1.15
C ILE A 88 16.67 12.77 1.43
N THR A 89 16.46 14.05 1.16
CA THR A 89 17.41 15.13 1.44
C THR A 89 16.72 16.17 2.32
N MET A 90 17.42 16.67 3.32
CA MET A 90 16.88 17.70 4.21
C MET A 90 17.97 18.64 4.73
N THR A 91 17.58 19.89 4.99
CA THR A 91 18.38 20.86 5.72
C THR A 91 17.64 21.30 6.96
N SER A 92 18.37 21.45 8.07
CA SER A 92 17.78 21.95 9.32
C SER A 92 17.79 23.47 9.35
N GLY A 93 16.78 24.04 9.99
CA GLY A 93 16.70 25.44 10.36
C GLY A 93 16.33 25.60 11.82
N GLU A 94 16.54 26.78 12.35
CA GLU A 94 16.13 27.18 13.70
C GLU A 94 14.92 28.11 13.62
N ARG A 95 13.94 27.86 14.48
CA ARG A 95 12.70 28.61 14.57
C ARG A 95 12.96 30.02 15.11
N LYS A 96 12.42 31.03 14.46
CA LYS A 96 12.46 32.41 14.93
C LYS A 96 11.36 32.65 15.97
N LYS A 97 11.58 33.64 16.84
CA LYS A 97 10.54 34.09 17.78
C LYS A 97 9.29 34.55 17.01
N GLY A 98 8.13 33.98 17.34
CA GLY A 98 6.87 34.23 16.66
C GLY A 98 6.41 33.15 15.67
N GLU A 99 7.24 32.16 15.36
CA GLU A 99 6.89 31.02 14.48
C GLU A 99 6.45 29.77 15.26
N GLU A 100 6.06 29.93 16.52
CA GLU A 100 5.69 28.82 17.42
C GLU A 100 4.47 28.04 16.93
N ASN A 101 3.59 28.69 16.19
CA ASN A 101 2.40 28.05 15.58
C ASN A 101 2.73 27.28 14.29
N LEU A 102 3.90 27.52 13.67
CA LEU A 102 4.28 26.88 12.42
C LEU A 102 5.09 25.60 12.65
N TYR A 103 5.96 25.63 13.64
CA TYR A 103 6.89 24.54 13.94
C TYR A 103 6.78 24.12 15.40
N ARG A 104 6.64 22.83 15.63
CA ARG A 104 6.48 22.27 16.98
C ARG A 104 7.70 22.49 17.86
N GLU A 105 8.91 22.37 17.32
CA GLU A 105 10.17 22.48 18.06
C GLU A 105 11.05 23.57 17.48
N GLU A 106 12.09 23.98 18.24
CA GLU A 106 13.03 25.02 17.80
C GLU A 106 13.76 24.63 16.53
N LYS A 107 14.21 23.36 16.46
CA LYS A 107 14.83 22.80 15.25
C LYS A 107 13.75 22.22 14.36
N TYR A 108 13.72 22.63 13.09
CA TYR A 108 12.78 22.13 12.09
C TYR A 108 13.48 21.86 10.76
N ALA A 109 12.80 21.18 9.83
CA ALA A 109 13.30 21.00 8.48
C ALA A 109 13.01 22.26 7.63
N ALA A 110 14.04 23.05 7.37
CA ALA A 110 13.94 24.21 6.49
C ALA A 110 13.65 23.76 5.06
N THR A 111 14.40 22.78 4.55
CA THR A 111 14.08 22.06 3.33
C THR A 111 13.87 20.58 3.65
N TYR A 112 12.97 19.95 2.93
CA TYR A 112 12.73 18.51 2.98
C TYR A 112 12.30 18.06 1.58
N GLU A 113 13.08 17.20 0.99
CA GLU A 113 12.87 16.76 -0.39
C GLU A 113 12.93 15.25 -0.50
N ILE A 114 12.05 14.68 -1.29
CA ILE A 114 12.06 13.25 -1.63
C ILE A 114 12.10 13.12 -3.15
N ASP A 115 13.11 12.43 -3.66
CA ASP A 115 13.14 12.03 -5.08
C ASP A 115 12.23 10.80 -5.27
N MET A 116 11.05 11.04 -5.83
CA MET A 116 10.03 10.00 -6.04
C MET A 116 10.46 8.96 -7.10
N LEU A 117 11.43 9.27 -7.97
CA LEU A 117 11.98 8.31 -8.92
C LEU A 117 13.01 7.37 -8.29
N ARG A 118 13.70 7.82 -7.24
CA ARG A 118 14.59 6.95 -6.45
C ARG A 118 13.86 6.15 -5.40
N CYS A 119 12.79 6.71 -4.86
CA CYS A 119 12.02 6.10 -3.78
C CYS A 119 11.43 4.75 -4.20
N ILE A 120 11.67 3.71 -3.41
CA ILE A 120 11.12 2.37 -3.61
C ILE A 120 9.86 2.09 -2.76
N PHE A 121 9.34 3.10 -2.08
CA PHE A 121 8.14 3.01 -1.23
C PHE A 121 8.18 1.89 -0.17
N CYS A 122 9.37 1.62 0.39
CA CYS A 122 9.57 0.53 1.37
C CYS A 122 8.94 0.81 2.75
N GLY A 123 8.73 2.08 3.13
CA GLY A 123 8.15 2.49 4.40
C GLY A 123 9.13 2.64 5.57
N LEU A 124 10.42 2.33 5.39
CA LEU A 124 11.42 2.42 6.47
C LEU A 124 11.57 3.84 7.03
N CYS A 125 11.32 4.87 6.23
CA CYS A 125 11.33 6.25 6.68
C CYS A 125 10.20 6.57 7.68
N GLU A 126 9.03 5.94 7.53
CA GLU A 126 7.91 6.04 8.46
C GLU A 126 8.25 5.33 9.77
N GLU A 127 8.78 4.11 9.70
CA GLU A 127 9.17 3.31 10.88
C GLU A 127 10.32 3.95 11.66
N ALA A 128 11.28 4.58 10.98
CA ALA A 128 12.43 5.23 11.60
C ALA A 128 12.14 6.61 12.20
N CYS A 129 10.96 7.17 11.99
CA CYS A 129 10.64 8.53 12.44
C CYS A 129 10.20 8.58 13.91
N PRO A 130 11.04 9.10 14.86
CA PRO A 130 10.68 9.13 16.29
C PRO A 130 9.59 10.16 16.61
N LYS A 131 9.32 11.09 15.68
CA LYS A 131 8.32 12.16 15.83
C LYS A 131 7.01 11.86 15.12
N GLU A 132 6.90 10.70 14.48
CA GLU A 132 5.73 10.33 13.67
C GLU A 132 5.34 11.47 12.71
N ALA A 133 6.35 12.03 12.05
CA ALA A 133 6.19 13.19 11.18
C ALA A 133 5.94 12.79 9.73
N ILE A 134 6.46 11.66 9.26
CA ILE A 134 6.30 11.18 7.89
C ILE A 134 5.46 9.92 7.87
N PHE A 135 4.51 9.86 6.93
CA PHE A 135 3.63 8.71 6.70
C PHE A 135 3.48 8.44 5.22
N LEU A 136 3.27 7.17 4.87
CA LEU A 136 2.88 6.78 3.54
C LEU A 136 1.34 6.74 3.44
N THR A 137 0.81 7.24 2.32
CA THR A 137 -0.63 7.35 2.11
C THR A 137 -1.10 6.41 0.99
N ASP A 138 -2.40 6.38 0.76
CA ASP A 138 -3.04 5.67 -0.35
C ASP A 138 -2.97 6.43 -1.68
N ARG A 139 -2.32 7.61 -1.70
CA ARG A 139 -2.17 8.41 -2.92
C ARG A 139 -1.10 7.81 -3.82
N LEU A 140 -1.37 7.85 -5.11
CA LEU A 140 -0.38 7.55 -6.13
C LEU A 140 0.44 8.80 -6.44
N VAL A 141 1.66 8.61 -6.87
CA VAL A 141 2.49 9.70 -7.41
C VAL A 141 1.97 10.08 -8.79
N ASP A 142 1.69 11.35 -8.99
CA ASP A 142 1.19 11.85 -10.27
C ASP A 142 2.29 11.77 -11.34
N ALA A 143 1.90 11.39 -12.57
CA ALA A 143 2.81 11.40 -13.69
C ALA A 143 3.20 12.83 -14.05
N GLN A 144 4.50 13.06 -14.30
CA GLN A 144 5.07 14.35 -14.64
C GLN A 144 5.87 14.23 -15.94
N PHE A 145 6.08 15.36 -16.64
CA PHE A 145 6.83 15.39 -17.89
C PHE A 145 8.34 15.53 -17.68
N GLU A 146 8.75 16.24 -16.62
CA GLU A 146 10.15 16.51 -16.33
C GLU A 146 10.62 15.78 -15.07
N ARG A 147 11.87 15.31 -15.09
CA ARG A 147 12.45 14.57 -13.97
C ARG A 147 12.50 15.39 -12.67
N LYS A 148 12.77 16.70 -12.79
CA LYS A 148 12.84 17.60 -11.63
C LYS A 148 11.51 17.73 -10.88
N ASP A 149 10.37 17.53 -11.55
CA ASP A 149 9.04 17.63 -10.96
C ASP A 149 8.73 16.45 -10.03
N PHE A 150 9.52 15.37 -10.13
CA PHE A 150 9.45 14.22 -9.20
C PHE A 150 10.24 14.45 -7.91
N ILE A 151 10.98 15.54 -7.78
CA ILE A 151 11.56 15.94 -6.51
C ILE A 151 10.46 16.67 -5.73
N TYR A 152 9.89 15.98 -4.76
CA TYR A 152 8.80 16.53 -3.96
C TYR A 152 9.35 17.28 -2.76
N GLY A 153 9.19 18.59 -2.77
CA GLY A 153 9.51 19.47 -1.66
C GLY A 153 8.41 19.54 -0.61
N LYS A 154 8.60 20.38 0.39
CA LYS A 154 7.63 20.61 1.46
C LYS A 154 6.28 21.11 0.95
N ASP A 155 6.23 21.81 -0.16
CA ASP A 155 5.02 22.29 -0.85
C ASP A 155 4.06 21.17 -1.22
N LYS A 156 4.60 20.02 -1.67
CA LYS A 156 3.83 18.82 -2.04
C LYS A 156 3.68 17.81 -0.90
N LEU A 157 4.64 17.78 0.03
CA LEU A 157 4.72 16.77 1.09
C LEU A 157 3.96 17.18 2.36
N VAL A 158 3.96 18.47 2.73
CA VAL A 158 3.33 18.92 3.98
C VAL A 158 1.81 18.89 3.87
N GLU A 159 1.17 18.30 4.85
CA GLU A 159 -0.28 18.23 4.97
C GLU A 159 -0.87 19.64 5.05
N LYS A 160 -1.92 19.90 4.24
CA LYS A 160 -2.63 21.17 4.29
C LYS A 160 -3.45 21.24 5.58
N VAL A 161 -3.46 22.42 6.22
CA VAL A 161 -4.18 22.63 7.50
C VAL A 161 -5.66 22.29 7.37
N ASP A 162 -6.28 22.64 6.23
CA ASP A 162 -7.71 22.42 5.97
C ASP A 162 -8.07 20.98 5.57
N LYS A 163 -7.07 20.18 5.15
CA LYS A 163 -7.27 18.83 4.63
C LYS A 163 -6.33 17.84 5.33
N ARG A 164 -6.52 17.70 6.64
CA ARG A 164 -5.74 16.72 7.41
C ARG A 164 -6.05 15.31 6.97
N ILE A 165 -5.00 14.52 6.84
CA ILE A 165 -5.09 13.12 6.46
C ILE A 165 -5.11 12.28 7.73
N ASP A 166 -6.28 11.75 8.06
CA ASP A 166 -6.39 10.77 9.14
C ASP A 166 -6.03 9.37 8.58
N VAL A 167 -4.77 8.98 8.80
CA VAL A 167 -4.26 7.69 8.34
C VAL A 167 -5.04 6.53 8.95
N THR A 168 -5.42 6.65 10.21
CA THR A 168 -6.16 5.61 10.94
C THR A 168 -7.55 5.40 10.35
N LYS A 169 -8.30 6.48 10.09
CA LYS A 169 -9.63 6.39 9.48
C LYS A 169 -9.58 5.86 8.05
N ARG A 170 -8.56 6.24 7.28
CA ARG A 170 -8.39 5.74 5.92
C ARG A 170 -8.10 4.25 5.88
N GLN A 171 -7.22 3.77 6.74
CA GLN A 171 -6.93 2.34 6.85
C GLN A 171 -8.20 1.57 7.20
N THR A 172 -9.00 2.08 8.15
CA THR A 172 -10.28 1.46 8.52
C THR A 172 -11.27 1.48 7.36
N GLN A 173 -11.42 2.61 6.66
CA GLN A 173 -12.31 2.72 5.51
C GLN A 173 -11.87 1.83 4.35
N ALA A 174 -10.57 1.79 4.03
CA ALA A 174 -10.03 0.91 2.99
C ALA A 174 -10.28 -0.58 3.32
N VAL A 175 -10.18 -0.98 4.60
CA VAL A 175 -10.53 -2.32 5.04
C VAL A 175 -12.02 -2.61 4.82
N LEU A 176 -12.90 -1.67 5.15
CA LEU A 176 -14.35 -1.82 4.97
C LEU A 176 -14.72 -1.92 3.49
N ASP A 177 -14.13 -1.09 2.63
CA ASP A 177 -14.37 -1.11 1.19
C ASP A 177 -13.88 -2.40 0.55
N PHE A 178 -12.71 -2.88 0.96
CA PHE A 178 -12.16 -4.16 0.51
C PHE A 178 -13.05 -5.35 0.88
N LYS A 179 -13.64 -5.33 2.10
CA LYS A 179 -14.62 -6.32 2.55
C LYS A 179 -15.89 -6.31 1.71
N LYS A 180 -16.44 -5.11 1.46
CA LYS A 180 -17.65 -4.94 0.67
C LYS A 180 -17.51 -5.50 -0.74
N ILE A 181 -16.36 -5.30 -1.38
CA ILE A 181 -16.08 -5.79 -2.74
C ILE A 181 -15.91 -7.31 -2.78
N ARG A 182 -15.29 -7.91 -1.77
CA ARG A 182 -15.13 -9.37 -1.69
C ARG A 182 -16.37 -10.10 -1.18
N GLY A 183 -17.44 -9.40 -0.78
CA GLY A 183 -18.64 -10.01 -0.20
C GLY A 183 -18.41 -10.68 1.14
N LEU A 184 -17.33 -10.35 1.84
CA LEU A 184 -17.00 -10.90 3.15
C LEU A 184 -17.84 -10.22 4.23
N LYS A 185 -18.51 -11.00 5.08
CA LYS A 185 -19.29 -10.48 6.22
C LYS A 185 -18.36 -9.90 7.27
N HIS A 186 -18.78 -8.80 7.90
CA HIS A 186 -18.01 -8.01 8.88
C HIS A 186 -17.39 -8.86 10.02
N ASN A 187 -18.06 -9.93 10.44
CA ASN A 187 -17.65 -10.75 11.59
C ASN A 187 -16.55 -11.79 11.27
N GLU A 188 -16.24 -12.03 10.00
CA GLU A 188 -15.32 -13.12 9.64
C GLU A 188 -13.85 -12.71 9.60
N LEU A 189 -13.55 -11.42 9.64
CA LEU A 189 -12.18 -10.89 9.48
C LEU A 189 -11.50 -10.48 10.79
N PHE A 190 -12.26 -10.26 11.86
CA PHE A 190 -11.72 -9.91 13.19
C PHE A 190 -11.63 -11.10 14.15
N ASP A 191 -11.93 -12.29 13.67
CA ASP A 191 -11.70 -13.50 14.46
C ASP A 191 -10.19 -13.81 14.40
N ALA A 192 -9.43 -13.16 15.30
CA ALA A 192 -7.99 -13.38 15.46
C ALA A 192 -7.66 -14.88 15.62
N ASN A 193 -8.61 -15.69 16.11
CA ASN A 193 -8.50 -17.12 16.24
C ASN A 193 -8.57 -17.87 14.89
N LYS A 194 -9.14 -17.28 13.84
CA LYS A 194 -9.15 -17.90 12.51
C LYS A 194 -7.87 -17.60 11.71
N LEU A 195 -7.23 -16.46 11.96
CA LEU A 195 -5.95 -16.12 11.33
C LEU A 195 -4.80 -17.01 11.82
N ASN A 196 -4.86 -17.50 13.05
CA ASN A 196 -3.85 -18.40 13.61
C ASN A 196 -4.07 -19.88 13.27
N LYS A 197 -5.18 -20.30 12.70
CA LYS A 197 -5.43 -21.70 12.31
C LYS A 197 -4.93 -22.10 10.92
N GLY A 198 -4.38 -21.17 10.16
CA GLY A 198 -3.83 -21.41 8.83
C GLY A 198 -2.34 -21.77 8.77
N HIS A 199 -1.66 -21.90 9.91
CA HIS A 199 -0.22 -22.19 10.01
C HIS A 199 0.07 -23.38 10.92
N HIS A 200 -0.48 -24.54 10.59
CA HIS A 200 0.02 -25.83 11.05
C HIS A 200 0.10 -26.80 9.89
#